data_e836396f87a3407d0e5e8af390917bca
#
_entry.id   e836396f87a3407d0e5e8af390917bca
#
_cell.length_a   1.000
_cell.length_b   1.000
_cell.length_c   1.000
_cell.angle_alpha   90.00
_cell.angle_beta   90.00
_cell.angle_gamma   90.00
#
_symmetry.space_group_name_H-M   'P 1'
#
loop_
_entity.id
_entity.type
_entity.pdbx_description
1 polymer ?
#
loop_
_entity_poly.entity_id
_entity_poly.type
_entity_poly.pdbx_seq_one_letter_code
_entity_poly.pdbx_strand_id
1 'polypeptide(L)'
;VKRAAGAKRSAAGRGRAPRFREDLLEALSNADGVSGGEGAVRALVAAEVRDRVDSMEVDALGSLVARIGVEDARRNGGAARGRRGPHVMLCAHLDEVGIMITAIEKEGRLRFRRAGGLDPRLMAGQVFRIGSRGVRGVAGILPPHLTSHADEEKVIPFEDLYLDIGASSREEAAEHVSLGDYGVFDTTYERWGSVRKGKAFDDRVGCAVLASLVQERPPVPVTAVWSVQEEVGLRGATAAARRVAPDLALVLEGTASGDAPGTSAEEGAPHMGGGPTLTVHDRTLMADVRLVELLRRTAASRRIPTQWKRPGIGGTDAGRISLSGSGVPSAVISVACRYIHAPAAYLDARDPERTVDLVWHALSALGKEWSSR
;
A
#
# COMPACT_ATOMS: atom_id res chain seq x y z
N VAL A 1 -10.37 40.85 -19.18
CA VAL A 1 -10.05 39.63 -18.48
C VAL A 1 -9.09 38.83 -19.34
N LYS A 2 -7.77 38.84 -18.97
CA LYS A 2 -6.71 38.22 -19.76
C LYS A 2 -6.65 36.72 -19.44
N ARG A 3 -6.78 35.88 -20.49
CA ARG A 3 -6.48 34.44 -20.44
C ARG A 3 -4.98 34.24 -20.12
N ALA A 4 -4.68 33.52 -19.04
CA ALA A 4 -3.32 33.07 -18.74
C ALA A 4 -2.86 32.07 -19.82
N ALA A 5 -1.70 32.34 -20.40
CA ALA A 5 -1.05 31.53 -21.42
C ALA A 5 -0.64 30.18 -20.82
N GLY A 6 -1.11 29.08 -21.42
CA GLY A 6 -0.68 27.73 -21.09
C GLY A 6 0.81 27.58 -21.39
N ALA A 7 1.59 27.30 -20.35
CA ALA A 7 2.99 26.94 -20.50
C ALA A 7 3.09 25.66 -21.34
N LYS A 8 3.72 25.74 -22.52
CA LYS A 8 4.07 24.59 -23.35
C LYS A 8 5.06 23.72 -22.56
N ARG A 9 4.59 22.60 -22.03
CA ARG A 9 5.46 21.57 -21.42
C ARG A 9 6.38 21.04 -22.52
N SER A 10 7.69 21.12 -22.26
CA SER A 10 8.71 20.67 -23.19
C SER A 10 8.63 19.16 -23.41
N ALA A 11 8.84 18.73 -24.65
CA ALA A 11 8.88 17.32 -25.07
C ALA A 11 10.22 16.63 -24.69
N ALA A 12 10.81 17.01 -23.57
CA ALA A 12 12.10 16.48 -23.11
C ALA A 12 11.88 15.44 -22.00
N GLY A 13 12.13 14.15 -22.27
CA GLY A 13 12.16 13.13 -21.24
C GLY A 13 11.82 11.70 -21.66
N ARG A 14 11.91 11.35 -22.94
CA ARG A 14 11.63 9.96 -23.38
C ARG A 14 12.80 9.02 -23.09
N GLY A 15 13.11 8.71 -21.81
CA GLY A 15 14.16 7.72 -21.58
C GLY A 15 14.55 7.42 -20.14
N ARG A 16 14.37 8.34 -19.21
CA ARG A 16 14.78 8.13 -17.82
C ARG A 16 13.56 7.95 -16.91
N ALA A 17 13.62 6.95 -16.03
CA ALA A 17 12.63 6.78 -14.98
C ALA A 17 12.62 7.98 -14.03
N PRO A 18 11.46 8.35 -13.47
CA PRO A 18 11.38 9.35 -12.41
C PRO A 18 12.15 8.88 -11.17
N ARG A 19 12.56 9.82 -10.32
CA ARG A 19 13.20 9.49 -9.05
C ARG A 19 12.15 9.03 -8.03
N PHE A 20 12.52 8.07 -7.20
CA PHE A 20 11.69 7.68 -6.08
C PHE A 20 11.52 8.83 -5.08
N ARG A 21 10.29 9.00 -4.59
CA ARG A 21 9.92 10.07 -3.64
C ARG A 21 9.99 9.55 -2.20
N GLU A 22 11.22 9.48 -1.67
CA GLU A 22 11.46 9.00 -0.31
C GLU A 22 10.82 9.91 0.75
N ASP A 23 10.82 11.24 0.53
CA ASP A 23 10.19 12.18 1.48
C ASP A 23 8.66 11.95 1.56
N LEU A 24 8.04 11.55 0.45
CA LEU A 24 6.64 11.13 0.45
C LEU A 24 6.46 9.83 1.23
N LEU A 25 7.34 8.83 1.06
CA LEU A 25 7.27 7.59 1.83
C LEU A 25 7.34 7.87 3.33
N GLU A 26 8.23 8.75 3.78
CA GLU A 26 8.33 9.18 5.19
C GLU A 26 7.02 9.82 5.65
N ALA A 27 6.47 10.76 4.89
CA ALA A 27 5.19 11.40 5.23
C ALA A 27 4.03 10.40 5.30
N LEU A 28 3.96 9.45 4.33
CA LEU A 28 2.93 8.41 4.28
C LEU A 28 3.07 7.40 5.43
N SER A 29 4.29 6.98 5.76
CA SER A 29 4.55 6.05 6.87
C SER A 29 4.20 6.67 8.23
N ASN A 30 4.40 7.98 8.40
CA ASN A 30 4.06 8.68 9.64
C ASN A 30 2.56 9.04 9.75
N ALA A 31 1.83 9.04 8.63
CA ALA A 31 0.40 9.35 8.62
C ALA A 31 -0.45 8.16 9.09
N ASP A 32 -1.57 8.49 9.74
CA ASP A 32 -2.53 7.50 10.22
C ASP A 32 -3.55 7.18 9.12
N GLY A 33 -3.82 5.90 8.91
CA GLY A 33 -4.73 5.48 7.85
C GLY A 33 -5.10 4.01 7.94
N VAL A 34 -5.79 3.62 9.01
CA VAL A 34 -6.40 2.29 9.14
C VAL A 34 -7.48 2.11 8.09
N SER A 35 -7.75 0.86 7.66
CA SER A 35 -8.85 0.54 6.74
C SER A 35 -10.16 1.24 7.12
N GLY A 36 -10.68 2.09 6.24
CA GLY A 36 -11.85 2.94 6.46
C GLY A 36 -11.53 4.33 7.03
N GLY A 37 -10.28 4.60 7.42
CA GLY A 37 -9.79 5.87 7.92
C GLY A 37 -8.66 6.50 7.09
N GLU A 38 -8.54 6.20 5.81
CA GLU A 38 -7.40 6.53 4.93
C GLU A 38 -7.33 8.01 4.52
N GLY A 39 -8.22 8.85 5.04
CA GLY A 39 -8.39 10.24 4.60
C GLY A 39 -7.12 11.08 4.62
N ALA A 40 -6.31 10.97 5.69
CA ALA A 40 -5.06 11.72 5.83
C ALA A 40 -4.01 11.28 4.80
N VAL A 41 -3.84 9.98 4.62
CA VAL A 41 -2.91 9.39 3.66
C VAL A 41 -3.30 9.77 2.24
N ARG A 42 -4.58 9.64 1.89
CA ARG A 42 -5.12 10.08 0.60
C ARG A 42 -4.84 11.55 0.31
N ALA A 43 -4.98 12.41 1.32
CA ALA A 43 -4.71 13.84 1.16
C ALA A 43 -3.25 14.13 0.80
N LEU A 44 -2.29 13.42 1.43
CA LEU A 44 -0.86 13.53 1.12
C LEU A 44 -0.58 13.10 -0.33
N VAL A 45 -1.09 11.94 -0.74
CA VAL A 45 -0.93 11.47 -2.13
C VAL A 45 -1.57 12.45 -3.11
N ALA A 46 -2.80 12.90 -2.83
CA ALA A 46 -3.51 13.83 -3.71
C ALA A 46 -2.76 15.16 -3.88
N ALA A 47 -2.17 15.69 -2.80
CA ALA A 47 -1.35 16.90 -2.87
C ALA A 47 -0.11 16.71 -3.73
N GLU A 48 0.55 15.53 -3.62
CA GLU A 48 1.76 15.21 -4.36
C GLU A 48 1.54 15.09 -5.87
N VAL A 49 0.40 14.52 -6.30
CA VAL A 49 0.17 14.18 -7.70
C VAL A 49 -0.75 15.14 -8.46
N ARG A 50 -1.44 16.06 -7.78
CA ARG A 50 -2.48 16.93 -8.34
C ARG A 50 -2.09 17.63 -9.63
N ASP A 51 -0.89 18.20 -9.68
CA ASP A 51 -0.41 18.97 -10.83
C ASP A 51 0.28 18.10 -11.91
N ARG A 52 0.26 16.78 -11.72
CA ARG A 52 0.94 15.80 -12.58
C ARG A 52 -0.03 14.95 -13.41
N VAL A 53 -1.29 14.96 -13.08
CA VAL A 53 -2.33 14.12 -13.68
C VAL A 53 -3.32 14.94 -14.51
N ASP A 54 -3.96 14.32 -15.48
CA ASP A 54 -4.93 15.01 -16.36
C ASP A 54 -6.29 15.18 -15.64
N SER A 55 -6.66 14.23 -14.78
CA SER A 55 -7.83 14.31 -13.90
C SER A 55 -7.64 13.45 -12.65
N MET A 56 -8.30 13.85 -11.58
CA MET A 56 -8.25 13.15 -10.29
C MET A 56 -9.63 13.21 -9.62
N GLU A 57 -10.05 12.10 -9.04
CA GLU A 57 -11.31 11.99 -8.29
C GLU A 57 -11.16 11.00 -7.12
N VAL A 58 -12.06 11.12 -6.17
CA VAL A 58 -12.22 10.14 -5.08
C VAL A 58 -13.50 9.37 -5.34
N ASP A 59 -13.45 8.04 -5.30
CA ASP A 59 -14.62 7.20 -5.48
C ASP A 59 -15.50 7.13 -4.21
N ALA A 60 -16.62 6.44 -4.29
CA ALA A 60 -17.57 6.34 -3.19
C ALA A 60 -17.04 5.58 -1.96
N LEU A 61 -16.04 4.71 -2.12
CA LEU A 61 -15.39 4.01 -1.02
C LEU A 61 -14.22 4.82 -0.42
N GLY A 62 -13.72 5.80 -1.16
CA GLY A 62 -12.60 6.63 -0.74
C GLY A 62 -11.30 6.39 -1.50
N SER A 63 -11.25 5.51 -2.51
CA SER A 63 -10.05 5.33 -3.32
C SER A 63 -9.78 6.58 -4.16
N LEU A 64 -8.50 6.97 -4.27
CA LEU A 64 -8.06 8.04 -5.15
C LEU A 64 -7.77 7.47 -6.53
N VAL A 65 -8.43 8.03 -7.55
CA VAL A 65 -8.29 7.61 -8.96
C VAL A 65 -7.78 8.78 -9.78
N ALA A 66 -6.60 8.64 -10.37
CA ALA A 66 -5.97 9.67 -11.20
C ALA A 66 -5.68 9.13 -12.60
N ARG A 67 -5.98 9.94 -13.65
CA ARG A 67 -5.83 9.55 -15.05
C ARG A 67 -4.75 10.36 -15.73
N ILE A 68 -3.91 9.68 -16.50
CA ILE A 68 -2.82 10.27 -17.27
C ILE A 68 -2.83 9.68 -18.68
N GLY A 69 -3.08 10.52 -19.70
CA GLY A 69 -3.14 10.11 -21.10
C GLY A 69 -4.37 9.25 -21.45
N VAL A 70 -5.33 9.14 -20.54
CA VAL A 70 -6.60 8.44 -20.75
C VAL A 70 -7.61 9.45 -21.25
N GLU A 71 -8.00 9.38 -22.53
CA GLU A 71 -9.10 10.16 -23.04
C GLU A 71 -10.42 9.67 -22.42
N ASP A 72 -11.29 10.60 -22.05
CA ASP A 72 -12.58 10.28 -21.50
C ASP A 72 -13.45 9.60 -22.57
N ALA A 73 -13.44 8.26 -22.58
CA ALA A 73 -14.15 7.43 -23.56
C ALA A 73 -15.67 7.72 -23.60
N ARG A 74 -16.21 8.30 -22.52
CA ARG A 74 -17.63 8.71 -22.43
C ARG A 74 -17.95 9.96 -23.25
N ARG A 75 -16.96 10.83 -23.51
CA ARG A 75 -17.15 12.04 -24.31
C ARG A 75 -17.11 11.79 -25.81
N ASN A 76 -16.48 10.74 -26.29
CA ASN A 76 -16.19 10.47 -27.69
C ASN A 76 -16.89 9.24 -28.28
N GLY A 77 -18.02 8.80 -27.75
CA GLY A 77 -18.84 7.75 -28.39
C GLY A 77 -18.18 6.36 -28.46
N GLY A 78 -17.32 5.99 -27.51
CA GLY A 78 -16.92 4.60 -27.28
C GLY A 78 -15.79 4.04 -28.16
N ALA A 79 -15.23 4.78 -29.10
CA ALA A 79 -14.10 4.33 -29.91
C ALA A 79 -12.83 5.09 -29.51
N ALA A 80 -11.92 4.45 -28.79
CA ALA A 80 -10.59 4.99 -28.46
C ALA A 80 -9.71 5.05 -29.74
N ARG A 81 -10.03 5.91 -30.69
CA ARG A 81 -9.17 6.19 -31.84
C ARG A 81 -8.02 7.10 -31.39
N GLY A 82 -6.79 6.57 -31.33
CA GLY A 82 -5.58 7.32 -31.06
C GLY A 82 -4.76 6.90 -29.85
N ARG A 83 -5.15 5.86 -29.11
CA ARG A 83 -4.34 5.32 -28.00
C ARG A 83 -3.00 4.80 -28.51
N ARG A 84 -1.90 5.26 -27.91
CA ARG A 84 -0.58 4.63 -28.07
C ARG A 84 -0.39 3.59 -26.97
N GLY A 85 -0.69 2.33 -27.23
CA GLY A 85 -0.55 1.21 -26.32
C GLY A 85 -1.78 0.94 -25.42
N PRO A 86 -1.68 -0.07 -24.52
CA PRO A 86 -2.77 -0.49 -23.66
C PRO A 86 -3.07 0.57 -22.57
N HIS A 87 -4.30 0.59 -22.08
CA HIS A 87 -4.67 1.31 -20.87
C HIS A 87 -4.27 0.50 -19.62
N VAL A 88 -3.31 0.97 -18.90
CA VAL A 88 -2.77 0.29 -17.71
C VAL A 88 -3.39 0.86 -16.43
N MET A 89 -3.90 0.00 -15.57
CA MET A 89 -4.18 0.36 -14.18
C MET A 89 -2.94 0.06 -13.34
N LEU A 90 -2.41 1.09 -12.67
CA LEU A 90 -1.44 0.94 -11.60
C LEU A 90 -2.17 1.07 -10.28
N CYS A 91 -1.99 0.13 -9.35
CA CYS A 91 -2.71 0.12 -8.08
C CYS A 91 -1.73 -0.06 -6.91
N ALA A 92 -2.01 0.62 -5.78
CA ALA A 92 -1.36 0.47 -4.49
C ALA A 92 -2.39 0.82 -3.41
N HIS A 93 -2.34 0.19 -2.22
CA HIS A 93 -3.35 0.48 -1.21
C HIS A 93 -2.92 1.52 -0.17
N LEU A 94 -3.89 2.36 0.25
CA LEU A 94 -3.67 3.45 1.20
C LEU A 94 -3.72 2.99 2.65
N ASP A 95 -4.48 1.94 2.94
CA ASP A 95 -4.72 1.52 4.31
C ASP A 95 -3.54 0.76 4.93
N GLU A 96 -3.59 0.70 6.23
CA GLU A 96 -2.69 -0.08 7.08
C GLU A 96 -3.51 -0.88 8.08
N VAL A 97 -2.94 -1.95 8.62
CA VAL A 97 -3.50 -2.69 9.74
C VAL A 97 -3.54 -1.81 10.99
N GLY A 98 -4.56 -2.00 11.81
CA GLY A 98 -4.72 -1.24 13.05
C GLY A 98 -5.86 -1.76 13.90
N ILE A 99 -6.41 -0.90 14.72
CA ILE A 99 -7.51 -1.22 15.63
C ILE A 99 -8.64 -0.19 15.51
N MET A 100 -9.83 -0.58 15.98
CA MET A 100 -10.98 0.31 16.14
C MET A 100 -11.55 0.15 17.55
N ILE A 101 -11.82 1.28 18.23
CA ILE A 101 -12.39 1.31 19.57
C ILE A 101 -13.86 0.89 19.53
N THR A 102 -14.22 -0.10 20.33
CA THR A 102 -15.57 -0.70 20.34
C THR A 102 -16.33 -0.51 21.65
N ALA A 103 -15.63 -0.27 22.77
CA ALA A 103 -16.25 0.06 24.04
C ALA A 103 -15.30 0.84 24.94
N ILE A 104 -15.87 1.62 25.88
CA ILE A 104 -15.16 2.25 26.97
C ILE A 104 -15.71 1.63 28.26
N GLU A 105 -14.84 1.00 29.04
CA GLU A 105 -15.21 0.36 30.31
C GLU A 105 -15.45 1.39 31.43
N LYS A 106 -16.06 0.96 32.51
CA LYS A 106 -16.37 1.85 33.66
C LYS A 106 -15.11 2.48 34.26
N GLU A 107 -14.01 1.73 34.26
CA GLU A 107 -12.71 2.13 34.79
C GLU A 107 -11.85 2.91 33.77
N GLY A 108 -12.42 3.34 32.63
CA GLY A 108 -11.74 4.16 31.61
C GLY A 108 -10.93 3.37 30.58
N ARG A 109 -10.81 2.04 30.73
CA ARG A 109 -10.10 1.21 29.75
C ARG A 109 -10.89 1.11 28.45
N LEU A 110 -10.16 1.03 27.30
CA LEU A 110 -10.77 0.95 25.98
C LEU A 110 -10.72 -0.49 25.47
N ARG A 111 -11.87 -1.01 25.01
CA ARG A 111 -11.91 -2.25 24.23
C ARG A 111 -11.83 -1.92 22.75
N PHE A 112 -11.21 -2.82 21.98
CA PHE A 112 -11.01 -2.62 20.56
C PHE A 112 -11.16 -3.91 19.76
N ARG A 113 -11.31 -3.75 18.47
CA ARG A 113 -11.23 -4.83 17.48
C ARG A 113 -10.11 -4.50 16.49
N ARG A 114 -9.45 -5.55 15.99
CA ARG A 114 -8.46 -5.39 14.93
C ARG A 114 -9.12 -5.02 13.61
N ALA A 115 -8.45 -4.19 12.82
CA ALA A 115 -8.71 -3.94 11.42
C ALA A 115 -7.51 -4.47 10.64
N GLY A 116 -7.71 -5.51 9.82
CA GLY A 116 -6.64 -6.20 9.10
C GLY A 116 -5.96 -7.33 9.90
N GLY A 117 -4.86 -7.80 9.35
CA GLY A 117 -4.13 -8.99 9.79
C GLY A 117 -3.12 -8.73 10.91
N LEU A 118 -3.55 -8.41 12.12
CA LEU A 118 -2.68 -8.27 13.28
C LEU A 118 -2.49 -9.58 14.04
N ASP A 119 -1.27 -9.81 14.54
CA ASP A 119 -0.93 -10.94 15.41
C ASP A 119 -1.04 -10.53 16.89
N PRO A 120 -1.83 -11.24 17.72
CA PRO A 120 -2.00 -10.89 19.12
C PRO A 120 -0.69 -10.93 19.92
N ARG A 121 0.30 -11.71 19.52
CA ARG A 121 1.62 -11.78 20.15
C ARG A 121 2.39 -10.45 20.13
N LEU A 122 2.07 -9.59 19.17
CA LEU A 122 2.73 -8.30 18.98
C LEU A 122 2.08 -7.15 19.74
N MET A 123 0.95 -7.40 20.42
CA MET A 123 0.11 -6.33 20.97
C MET A 123 0.55 -5.83 22.35
N ALA A 124 0.96 -6.76 23.23
CA ALA A 124 1.25 -6.47 24.62
C ALA A 124 2.34 -5.40 24.79
N GLY A 125 2.05 -4.35 25.55
CA GLY A 125 2.97 -3.23 25.80
C GLY A 125 3.12 -2.23 24.67
N GLN A 126 2.45 -2.43 23.52
CA GLN A 126 2.54 -1.50 22.39
C GLN A 126 1.76 -0.20 22.66
N VAL A 127 2.30 0.90 22.16
CA VAL A 127 1.66 2.21 22.20
C VAL A 127 0.89 2.42 20.90
N PHE A 128 -0.36 2.82 21.04
CA PHE A 128 -1.23 3.19 19.93
C PHE A 128 -1.54 4.69 19.97
N ARG A 129 -1.61 5.29 18.81
CA ARG A 129 -2.12 6.62 18.58
C ARG A 129 -3.58 6.50 18.13
N ILE A 130 -4.52 7.05 18.91
CA ILE A 130 -5.97 6.82 18.79
C ILE A 130 -6.69 8.10 18.38
N GLY A 131 -7.58 7.98 17.40
CA GLY A 131 -8.45 9.04 16.92
C GLY A 131 -7.71 10.22 16.31
N SER A 132 -8.47 11.20 15.82
CA SER A 132 -7.92 12.39 15.15
C SER A 132 -7.09 13.30 16.07
N ARG A 133 -7.27 13.17 17.40
CA ARG A 133 -6.48 13.87 18.41
C ARG A 133 -5.16 13.21 18.75
N GLY A 134 -4.93 11.99 18.24
CA GLY A 134 -3.69 11.25 18.48
C GLY A 134 -3.45 10.87 19.94
N VAL A 135 -4.52 10.53 20.69
CA VAL A 135 -4.43 10.11 22.08
C VAL A 135 -3.58 8.84 22.18
N ARG A 136 -2.57 8.85 23.04
CA ARG A 136 -1.72 7.66 23.23
C ARG A 136 -2.34 6.72 24.24
N GLY A 137 -2.46 5.43 23.85
CA GLY A 137 -2.92 4.35 24.70
C GLY A 137 -1.96 3.19 24.66
N VAL A 138 -1.74 2.55 25.81
CA VAL A 138 -0.87 1.38 25.92
C VAL A 138 -1.72 0.12 25.93
N ALA A 139 -1.37 -0.88 25.12
CA ALA A 139 -2.00 -2.20 25.18
C ALA A 139 -1.57 -2.90 26.48
N GLY A 140 -2.46 -2.82 27.49
CA GLY A 140 -2.20 -3.29 28.84
C GLY A 140 -2.33 -4.81 28.98
N ILE A 141 -1.52 -5.36 29.86
CA ILE A 141 -1.59 -6.76 30.34
C ILE A 141 -1.43 -6.80 31.84
N LEU A 142 -1.88 -7.88 32.47
CA LEU A 142 -1.57 -8.12 33.87
C LEU A 142 -0.05 -8.25 34.06
N PRO A 143 0.54 -7.59 35.06
CA PRO A 143 1.96 -7.72 35.31
C PRO A 143 2.30 -9.16 35.83
N PRO A 144 3.53 -9.65 35.60
CA PRO A 144 3.91 -11.03 35.91
C PRO A 144 3.59 -11.48 37.36
N HIS A 145 3.81 -10.61 38.35
CA HIS A 145 3.54 -10.91 39.76
C HIS A 145 2.04 -11.06 40.11
N LEU A 146 1.14 -10.71 39.18
CA LEU A 146 -0.31 -10.91 39.30
C LEU A 146 -0.84 -11.96 38.34
N THR A 147 0.05 -12.54 37.50
CA THR A 147 -0.29 -13.58 36.50
C THR A 147 0.05 -14.94 37.06
N SER A 148 -0.75 -15.97 36.83
CA SER A 148 -0.42 -17.35 37.19
C SER A 148 0.68 -17.88 36.25
N HIS A 149 1.56 -18.77 36.74
CA HIS A 149 2.58 -19.42 35.89
C HIS A 149 1.99 -20.10 34.66
N ALA A 150 0.78 -20.64 34.76
CA ALA A 150 0.09 -21.27 33.63
C ALA A 150 -0.39 -20.27 32.56
N ASP A 151 -0.51 -18.99 32.91
CA ASP A 151 -0.96 -17.93 32.02
C ASP A 151 0.19 -17.09 31.47
N GLU A 152 1.37 -17.12 32.09
CA GLU A 152 2.57 -16.40 31.60
C GLU A 152 3.01 -16.86 30.20
N GLU A 153 2.81 -18.13 29.88
CA GLU A 153 3.19 -18.72 28.58
C GLU A 153 2.09 -18.57 27.51
N LYS A 154 0.91 -18.06 27.86
CA LYS A 154 -0.22 -17.95 26.94
C LYS A 154 -0.20 -16.63 26.16
N VAL A 155 -0.48 -16.72 24.88
CA VAL A 155 -0.80 -15.55 24.06
C VAL A 155 -2.17 -15.01 24.47
N ILE A 156 -2.22 -13.73 24.85
CA ILE A 156 -3.47 -13.07 25.22
C ILE A 156 -4.30 -12.84 23.96
N PRO A 157 -5.52 -13.39 23.85
CA PRO A 157 -6.39 -13.18 22.72
C PRO A 157 -6.85 -11.72 22.62
N PHE A 158 -7.23 -11.27 21.41
CA PHE A 158 -7.67 -9.89 21.21
C PHE A 158 -8.84 -9.46 22.11
N GLU A 159 -9.70 -10.40 22.46
CA GLU A 159 -10.88 -10.17 23.28
C GLU A 159 -10.52 -9.75 24.72
N ASP A 160 -9.37 -10.19 25.20
CA ASP A 160 -8.91 -9.94 26.57
C ASP A 160 -7.95 -8.73 26.65
N LEU A 161 -7.47 -8.27 25.52
CA LEU A 161 -6.64 -7.06 25.44
C LEU A 161 -7.47 -5.79 25.67
N TYR A 162 -6.86 -4.78 26.25
CA TYR A 162 -7.42 -3.44 26.42
C TYR A 162 -6.36 -2.37 26.16
N LEU A 163 -6.79 -1.15 25.90
CA LEU A 163 -5.90 0.02 25.90
C LEU A 163 -6.15 0.86 27.15
N ASP A 164 -5.07 1.26 27.75
CA ASP A 164 -5.03 2.20 28.86
C ASP A 164 -4.53 3.56 28.35
N ILE A 165 -5.36 4.59 28.52
CA ILE A 165 -5.03 5.98 28.17
C ILE A 165 -4.79 6.86 29.41
N GLY A 166 -4.70 6.24 30.59
CA GLY A 166 -4.54 6.91 31.90
C GLY A 166 -5.84 7.46 32.49
N ALA A 167 -6.99 7.22 31.89
CA ALA A 167 -8.29 7.63 32.42
C ALA A 167 -8.76 6.72 33.55
N SER A 168 -9.38 7.27 34.58
CA SER A 168 -9.88 6.56 35.76
C SER A 168 -11.38 6.25 35.73
N SER A 169 -12.09 6.80 34.75
CA SER A 169 -13.52 6.58 34.54
C SER A 169 -13.91 6.60 33.05
N ARG A 170 -15.08 6.06 32.76
CA ARG A 170 -15.66 6.11 31.41
C ARG A 170 -15.85 7.53 30.92
N GLU A 171 -16.34 8.40 31.79
CA GLU A 171 -16.62 9.80 31.51
C GLU A 171 -15.35 10.54 31.10
N GLU A 172 -14.27 10.36 31.86
CA GLU A 172 -12.96 10.92 31.57
C GLU A 172 -12.40 10.39 30.25
N ALA A 173 -12.44 9.08 30.03
CA ALA A 173 -11.99 8.49 28.76
C ALA A 173 -12.79 9.00 27.56
N ALA A 174 -14.12 9.18 27.71
CA ALA A 174 -14.99 9.67 26.65
C ALA A 174 -14.75 11.15 26.28
N GLU A 175 -14.11 11.93 27.14
CA GLU A 175 -13.64 13.27 26.77
C GLU A 175 -12.51 13.22 25.73
N HIS A 176 -11.80 12.12 25.64
CA HIS A 176 -10.59 11.97 24.82
C HIS A 176 -10.78 11.04 23.60
N VAL A 177 -11.56 9.99 23.73
CA VAL A 177 -11.74 8.94 22.70
C VAL A 177 -13.22 8.61 22.51
N SER A 178 -13.61 8.36 21.28
CA SER A 178 -14.97 8.00 20.89
C SER A 178 -15.04 6.56 20.37
N LEU A 179 -16.23 5.96 20.46
CA LEU A 179 -16.49 4.69 19.80
C LEU A 179 -16.34 4.86 18.29
N GLY A 180 -15.66 3.91 17.64
CA GLY A 180 -15.34 3.98 16.22
C GLY A 180 -14.03 4.71 15.89
N ASP A 181 -13.36 5.32 16.87
CA ASP A 181 -12.02 5.87 16.64
C ASP A 181 -11.05 4.76 16.27
N TYR A 182 -10.21 5.03 15.24
CA TYR A 182 -9.15 4.13 14.83
C TYR A 182 -7.89 4.35 15.66
N GLY A 183 -7.08 3.31 15.78
CA GLY A 183 -5.76 3.38 16.41
C GLY A 183 -4.70 2.71 15.54
N VAL A 184 -3.55 3.35 15.44
CA VAL A 184 -2.36 2.86 14.73
C VAL A 184 -1.21 2.72 15.71
N PHE A 185 -0.21 1.90 15.38
CA PHE A 185 1.03 1.85 16.16
C PHE A 185 1.72 3.22 16.16
N ASP A 186 2.20 3.67 17.32
CA ASP A 186 2.91 4.96 17.48
C ASP A 186 4.39 4.80 17.10
N THR A 187 4.65 4.54 15.82
CA THR A 187 5.99 4.34 15.26
C THR A 187 6.32 5.48 14.30
N THR A 188 7.52 6.03 14.44
CA THR A 188 8.06 7.09 13.60
C THR A 188 9.01 6.53 12.56
N TYR A 189 9.01 7.12 11.37
CA TYR A 189 9.95 6.78 10.29
C TYR A 189 11.38 7.20 10.66
N GLU A 190 12.34 6.32 10.38
CA GLU A 190 13.77 6.53 10.65
C GLU A 190 14.64 6.05 9.47
N ARG A 191 15.81 6.68 9.31
CA ARG A 191 16.79 6.38 8.24
C ARG A 191 18.11 5.94 8.87
N TRP A 192 18.57 4.72 8.52
CA TRP A 192 19.87 4.19 8.96
C TRP A 192 20.66 3.66 7.75
N GLY A 193 21.55 4.45 7.20
CA GLY A 193 22.26 4.09 5.97
C GLY A 193 21.29 3.79 4.83
N SER A 194 21.32 2.56 4.29
CA SER A 194 20.34 2.10 3.28
C SER A 194 19.03 1.60 3.88
N VAL A 195 18.96 1.35 5.19
CA VAL A 195 17.78 0.80 5.85
C VAL A 195 16.81 1.91 6.24
N ARG A 196 15.54 1.64 6.06
CA ARG A 196 14.42 2.46 6.54
C ARG A 196 13.63 1.65 7.56
N LYS A 197 13.28 2.28 8.67
CA LYS A 197 12.36 1.76 9.67
C LYS A 197 11.10 2.64 9.69
N GLY A 198 9.93 2.04 9.78
CA GLY A 198 8.67 2.76 9.89
C GLY A 198 7.51 1.81 10.12
N LYS A 199 6.30 2.33 10.19
CA LYS A 199 5.08 1.52 10.14
C LYS A 199 4.51 1.50 8.73
N ALA A 200 3.61 0.58 8.47
CA ALA A 200 2.77 0.57 7.27
C ALA A 200 3.54 0.59 5.93
N PHE A 201 4.76 0.02 5.85
CA PHE A 201 5.43 -0.11 4.55
C PHE A 201 4.64 -0.96 3.57
N ASP A 202 3.84 -1.85 4.06
CA ASP A 202 2.69 -2.46 3.43
C ASP A 202 1.47 -1.54 3.66
N ASP A 203 0.97 -0.77 2.67
CA ASP A 203 1.57 -0.59 1.33
C ASP A 203 1.90 0.88 1.04
N ARG A 204 2.43 1.60 2.03
CA ARG A 204 2.87 2.99 1.81
C ARG A 204 4.05 3.07 0.86
N VAL A 205 4.84 1.98 0.75
CA VAL A 205 5.94 1.92 -0.23
C VAL A 205 5.41 1.83 -1.66
N GLY A 206 4.40 1.01 -1.93
CA GLY A 206 3.73 0.96 -3.23
C GLY A 206 3.04 2.27 -3.56
N CYS A 207 2.39 2.92 -2.57
CA CYS A 207 1.81 4.25 -2.73
C CYS A 207 2.86 5.30 -3.15
N ALA A 208 4.04 5.30 -2.53
CA ALA A 208 5.12 6.23 -2.87
C ALA A 208 5.75 5.90 -4.24
N VAL A 209 5.91 4.61 -4.58
CA VAL A 209 6.35 4.15 -5.91
C VAL A 209 5.36 4.62 -6.97
N LEU A 210 4.07 4.41 -6.77
CA LEU A 210 3.03 4.85 -7.71
C LEU A 210 3.03 6.37 -7.90
N ALA A 211 3.11 7.13 -6.80
CA ALA A 211 3.20 8.58 -6.85
C ALA A 211 4.47 9.06 -7.58
N SER A 212 5.58 8.35 -7.43
CA SER A 212 6.83 8.62 -8.14
C SER A 212 6.67 8.41 -9.65
N LEU A 213 6.01 7.33 -10.07
CA LEU A 213 5.78 7.01 -11.49
C LEU A 213 4.96 8.07 -12.23
N VAL A 214 4.05 8.76 -11.54
CA VAL A 214 3.20 9.78 -12.14
C VAL A 214 3.81 11.20 -12.08
N GLN A 215 5.01 11.38 -11.50
CA GLN A 215 5.74 12.65 -11.57
C GLN A 215 6.14 13.01 -13.00
N GLU A 216 6.41 12.01 -13.82
CA GLU A 216 6.63 12.14 -15.26
C GLU A 216 5.42 11.58 -16.02
N ARG A 217 5.23 12.00 -17.28
CA ARG A 217 4.13 11.46 -18.09
C ARG A 217 4.45 10.04 -18.53
N PRO A 218 3.68 9.02 -18.10
CA PRO A 218 3.90 7.63 -18.48
C PRO A 218 3.86 7.43 -20.02
N PRO A 219 4.63 6.47 -20.55
CA PRO A 219 4.71 6.22 -21.99
C PRO A 219 3.45 5.61 -22.61
N VAL A 220 2.54 5.12 -21.78
CA VAL A 220 1.21 4.58 -22.14
C VAL A 220 0.13 5.25 -21.32
N PRO A 221 -1.15 5.19 -21.73
CA PRO A 221 -2.27 5.64 -20.90
C PRO A 221 -2.31 4.90 -19.56
N VAL A 222 -2.32 5.65 -18.46
CA VAL A 222 -2.32 5.09 -17.09
C VAL A 222 -3.49 5.64 -16.30
N THR A 223 -4.21 4.77 -15.58
CA THR A 223 -5.00 5.16 -14.42
C THR A 223 -4.29 4.67 -13.17
N ALA A 224 -3.81 5.60 -12.37
CA ALA A 224 -3.24 5.35 -11.05
C ALA A 224 -4.37 5.30 -10.02
N VAL A 225 -4.41 4.22 -9.24
CA VAL A 225 -5.42 4.00 -8.20
C VAL A 225 -4.71 3.78 -6.89
N TRP A 226 -4.99 4.63 -5.91
CA TRP A 226 -4.64 4.39 -4.52
C TRP A 226 -5.91 3.89 -3.84
N SER A 227 -6.00 2.57 -3.70
CA SER A 227 -7.17 1.86 -3.19
C SER A 227 -7.30 1.99 -1.67
N VAL A 228 -8.49 1.71 -1.16
CA VAL A 228 -8.81 1.69 0.27
C VAL A 228 -9.27 0.30 0.69
N GLN A 229 -9.15 -0.02 1.99
CA GLN A 229 -9.72 -1.23 2.58
C GLN A 229 -9.20 -2.53 1.92
N GLU A 230 -7.91 -2.55 1.56
CA GLU A 230 -7.26 -3.75 1.07
C GLU A 230 -7.19 -4.80 2.18
N GLU A 231 -6.68 -4.42 3.36
CA GLU A 231 -6.41 -5.23 4.54
C GLU A 231 -7.64 -5.92 5.15
N VAL A 232 -8.84 -5.46 4.77
CA VAL A 232 -10.12 -6.00 5.22
C VAL A 232 -10.93 -6.64 4.08
N GLY A 233 -10.27 -6.99 2.96
CA GLY A 233 -10.86 -7.80 1.90
C GLY A 233 -10.83 -7.22 0.50
N LEU A 234 -9.81 -6.45 0.12
CA LEU A 234 -9.53 -5.98 -1.27
C LEU A 234 -10.68 -5.14 -1.85
N ARG A 235 -11.33 -4.31 -1.02
CA ARG A 235 -12.64 -3.72 -1.34
C ARG A 235 -12.55 -2.58 -2.33
N GLY A 236 -11.63 -1.63 -2.10
CA GLY A 236 -11.45 -0.46 -2.94
C GLY A 236 -11.05 -0.82 -4.36
N ALA A 237 -10.10 -1.73 -4.53
CA ALA A 237 -9.67 -2.19 -5.84
C ALA A 237 -10.79 -2.89 -6.63
N THR A 238 -11.67 -3.63 -5.93
CA THR A 238 -12.85 -4.25 -6.57
C THR A 238 -13.76 -3.21 -7.23
N ALA A 239 -14.03 -2.10 -6.54
CA ALA A 239 -14.86 -1.02 -7.07
C ALA A 239 -14.14 -0.23 -8.16
N ALA A 240 -12.86 0.10 -7.92
CA ALA A 240 -12.04 0.86 -8.85
C ALA A 240 -11.84 0.14 -10.18
N ALA A 241 -11.52 -1.17 -10.17
CA ALA A 241 -11.30 -1.95 -11.39
C ALA A 241 -12.51 -1.96 -12.32
N ARG A 242 -13.73 -2.09 -11.78
CA ARG A 242 -14.98 -2.01 -12.55
C ARG A 242 -15.18 -0.65 -13.22
N ARG A 243 -14.81 0.42 -12.53
CA ARG A 243 -14.94 1.79 -13.02
C ARG A 243 -13.88 2.15 -14.05
N VAL A 244 -12.65 1.72 -13.82
CA VAL A 244 -11.48 1.97 -14.68
C VAL A 244 -11.57 1.15 -15.96
N ALA A 245 -11.98 -0.11 -15.88
CA ALA A 245 -12.03 -1.08 -16.97
C ALA A 245 -10.73 -1.07 -17.81
N PRO A 246 -9.57 -1.41 -17.19
CA PRO A 246 -8.28 -1.34 -17.87
C PRO A 246 -8.05 -2.56 -18.78
N ASP A 247 -7.10 -2.44 -19.72
CA ASP A 247 -6.67 -3.55 -20.57
C ASP A 247 -5.76 -4.54 -19.80
N LEU A 248 -5.05 -4.05 -18.78
CA LEU A 248 -4.20 -4.81 -17.86
C LEU A 248 -3.93 -4.02 -16.58
N ALA A 249 -3.43 -4.69 -15.54
CA ALA A 249 -3.07 -4.06 -14.28
C ALA A 249 -1.69 -4.50 -13.76
N LEU A 250 -0.97 -3.54 -13.17
CA LEU A 250 0.21 -3.79 -12.35
C LEU A 250 -0.08 -3.27 -10.94
N VAL A 251 0.01 -4.14 -9.96
CA VAL A 251 -0.21 -3.81 -8.55
C VAL A 251 1.15 -3.70 -7.87
N LEU A 252 1.32 -2.63 -7.12
CA LEU A 252 2.54 -2.29 -6.39
C LEU A 252 2.26 -2.56 -4.91
N GLU A 253 3.20 -3.22 -4.22
CA GLU A 253 2.94 -3.74 -2.88
C GLU A 253 4.19 -3.72 -1.97
N GLY A 254 3.97 -3.74 -0.66
CA GLY A 254 4.91 -4.27 0.31
C GLY A 254 4.77 -5.79 0.42
N THR A 255 5.85 -6.53 0.65
CA THR A 255 5.73 -7.98 0.87
C THR A 255 6.68 -8.47 1.96
N ALA A 256 6.27 -9.52 2.67
CA ALA A 256 7.10 -10.11 3.71
C ALA A 256 8.44 -10.61 3.12
N SER A 257 9.55 -10.20 3.73
CA SER A 257 10.86 -10.75 3.44
C SER A 257 11.13 -12.02 4.25
N GLY A 258 11.96 -12.91 3.72
CA GLY A 258 12.36 -14.14 4.37
C GLY A 258 13.76 -14.11 4.98
N ASP A 259 14.35 -12.93 5.13
CA ASP A 259 15.69 -12.74 5.67
C ASP A 259 15.70 -12.29 7.15
N ALA A 260 14.59 -12.51 7.87
CA ALA A 260 14.54 -12.30 9.30
C ALA A 260 15.36 -13.37 10.03
N PRO A 261 15.96 -13.08 11.21
CA PRO A 261 16.64 -14.09 12.00
C PRO A 261 15.78 -15.33 12.27
N GLY A 262 16.33 -16.51 12.04
CA GLY A 262 15.62 -17.78 12.20
C GLY A 262 14.88 -18.29 10.98
N THR A 263 14.90 -17.56 9.85
CA THR A 263 14.42 -18.05 8.58
C THR A 263 15.53 -18.83 7.85
N SER A 264 15.18 -19.92 7.15
CA SER A 264 16.13 -20.63 6.31
C SER A 264 16.27 -19.97 4.93
N ALA A 265 17.50 -19.81 4.45
CA ALA A 265 17.77 -19.30 3.10
C ALA A 265 17.21 -20.20 1.99
N GLU A 266 16.92 -21.48 2.30
CA GLU A 266 16.39 -22.48 1.36
C GLU A 266 14.93 -22.26 1.00
N GLU A 267 14.22 -21.45 1.75
CA GLU A 267 12.79 -21.21 1.53
C GLU A 267 12.47 -20.25 0.37
N GLY A 268 13.47 -19.71 -0.33
CA GLY A 268 13.30 -18.90 -1.53
C GLY A 268 12.47 -17.65 -1.34
N ALA A 269 12.38 -17.13 -0.11
CA ALA A 269 11.67 -15.90 0.19
C ALA A 269 12.52 -14.68 -0.20
N PRO A 270 11.91 -13.57 -0.61
CA PRO A 270 12.63 -12.37 -0.97
C PRO A 270 13.35 -11.78 0.25
N HIS A 271 14.46 -11.06 0.02
CA HIS A 271 15.23 -10.38 1.05
C HIS A 271 15.38 -8.89 0.74
N MET A 272 15.59 -8.09 1.77
CA MET A 272 15.84 -6.66 1.65
C MET A 272 17.12 -6.40 0.83
N GLY A 273 17.09 -5.42 -0.07
CA GLY A 273 18.22 -5.07 -0.95
C GLY A 273 18.37 -5.96 -2.18
N GLY A 274 17.54 -6.99 -2.34
CA GLY A 274 17.56 -7.90 -3.49
C GLY A 274 16.84 -7.39 -4.73
N GLY A 275 16.20 -6.22 -4.67
CA GLY A 275 15.45 -5.61 -5.75
C GLY A 275 13.96 -5.97 -5.75
N PRO A 276 13.21 -5.49 -6.75
CA PRO A 276 11.79 -5.78 -6.88
C PRO A 276 11.47 -7.26 -6.84
N THR A 277 10.42 -7.61 -6.12
CA THR A 277 9.90 -8.98 -5.97
C THR A 277 8.74 -9.19 -6.93
N LEU A 278 8.81 -10.20 -7.79
CA LEU A 278 7.77 -10.57 -8.75
C LEU A 278 6.91 -11.70 -8.20
N THR A 279 5.59 -11.55 -8.27
CA THR A 279 4.63 -12.56 -7.85
C THR A 279 4.16 -13.36 -9.06
N VAL A 280 4.31 -14.70 -9.00
CA VAL A 280 3.74 -15.63 -9.99
C VAL A 280 2.36 -16.11 -9.51
N HIS A 281 2.24 -16.36 -8.20
CA HIS A 281 1.02 -16.88 -7.59
C HIS A 281 0.95 -16.47 -6.13
N ASP A 282 -0.19 -15.98 -5.69
CA ASP A 282 -0.55 -15.80 -4.28
C ASP A 282 -1.92 -16.47 -3.98
N ARG A 283 -2.53 -16.22 -2.82
CA ARG A 283 -3.83 -16.85 -2.47
C ARG A 283 -4.99 -16.39 -3.35
N THR A 284 -4.87 -15.23 -3.98
CA THR A 284 -5.95 -14.56 -4.68
C THR A 284 -5.70 -14.41 -6.18
N LEU A 285 -4.44 -14.53 -6.61
CA LEU A 285 -3.97 -14.25 -7.96
C LEU A 285 -3.17 -15.41 -8.54
N MET A 286 -3.48 -15.77 -9.79
CA MET A 286 -2.54 -16.37 -10.74
C MET A 286 -2.12 -15.26 -11.71
N ALA A 287 -0.87 -14.79 -11.61
CA ALA A 287 -0.41 -13.67 -12.41
C ALA A 287 -0.38 -14.03 -13.92
N ASP A 288 -0.67 -13.05 -14.77
CA ASP A 288 -0.57 -13.24 -16.23
C ASP A 288 0.90 -13.49 -16.62
N VAL A 289 1.15 -14.66 -17.18
CA VAL A 289 2.51 -15.12 -17.51
C VAL A 289 3.22 -14.19 -18.51
N ARG A 290 2.48 -13.51 -19.39
CA ARG A 290 3.04 -12.55 -20.36
C ARG A 290 3.55 -11.29 -19.67
N LEU A 291 2.80 -10.82 -18.65
CA LEU A 291 3.22 -9.67 -17.84
C LEU A 291 4.42 -10.00 -16.97
N VAL A 292 4.42 -11.17 -16.32
CA VAL A 292 5.56 -11.64 -15.53
C VAL A 292 6.82 -11.78 -16.40
N GLU A 293 6.70 -12.38 -17.58
CA GLU A 293 7.84 -12.53 -18.50
C GLU A 293 8.31 -11.17 -19.06
N LEU A 294 7.40 -10.24 -19.35
CA LEU A 294 7.74 -8.89 -19.77
C LEU A 294 8.54 -8.16 -18.68
N LEU A 295 8.09 -8.24 -17.41
CA LEU A 295 8.80 -7.67 -16.26
C LEU A 295 10.20 -8.28 -16.11
N ARG A 296 10.31 -9.61 -16.17
CA ARG A 296 11.57 -10.33 -16.06
C ARG A 296 12.57 -9.93 -17.17
N ARG A 297 12.12 -9.90 -18.43
CA ARG A 297 12.96 -9.48 -19.57
C ARG A 297 13.36 -8.01 -19.46
N THR A 298 12.44 -7.15 -19.02
CA THR A 298 12.73 -5.72 -18.79
C THR A 298 13.80 -5.55 -17.72
N ALA A 299 13.67 -6.25 -16.58
CA ALA A 299 14.65 -6.23 -15.51
C ALA A 299 16.04 -6.67 -16.00
N ALA A 300 16.10 -7.81 -16.72
CA ALA A 300 17.35 -8.32 -17.27
C ALA A 300 18.01 -7.32 -18.24
N SER A 301 17.23 -6.72 -19.15
CA SER A 301 17.74 -5.75 -20.13
C SER A 301 18.27 -4.46 -19.49
N ARG A 302 17.76 -4.12 -18.30
CA ARG A 302 18.15 -2.92 -17.53
C ARG A 302 19.14 -3.24 -16.41
N ARG A 303 19.50 -4.51 -16.22
CA ARG A 303 20.36 -4.97 -15.13
C ARG A 303 19.81 -4.63 -13.76
N ILE A 304 18.47 -4.67 -13.62
CA ILE A 304 17.77 -4.51 -12.35
C ILE A 304 17.67 -5.91 -11.71
N PRO A 305 18.24 -6.13 -10.52
CA PRO A 305 18.07 -7.39 -9.82
C PRO A 305 16.60 -7.57 -9.45
N THR A 306 16.08 -8.77 -9.56
CA THR A 306 14.71 -9.13 -9.17
C THR A 306 14.67 -10.41 -8.40
N GLN A 307 13.64 -10.59 -7.60
CA GLN A 307 13.40 -11.75 -6.77
C GLN A 307 12.02 -12.33 -7.05
N TRP A 308 11.77 -13.55 -6.58
CA TRP A 308 10.46 -14.19 -6.66
C TRP A 308 9.79 -14.18 -5.29
N LYS A 309 8.48 -13.86 -5.25
CA LYS A 309 7.67 -14.07 -4.06
C LYS A 309 7.41 -15.58 -3.89
N ARG A 310 7.50 -16.08 -2.65
CA ARG A 310 7.12 -17.46 -2.35
C ARG A 310 5.66 -17.70 -2.76
N PRO A 311 5.35 -18.73 -3.56
CA PRO A 311 4.00 -18.96 -4.06
C PRO A 311 2.99 -19.29 -2.95
N GLY A 312 1.72 -18.90 -3.15
CA GLY A 312 0.60 -19.24 -2.28
C GLY A 312 0.49 -18.47 -0.96
N ILE A 313 1.34 -17.45 -0.74
CA ILE A 313 1.34 -16.64 0.48
C ILE A 313 0.71 -15.27 0.25
N GLY A 314 -0.17 -14.83 1.19
CA GLY A 314 -0.85 -13.55 1.15
C GLY A 314 -1.90 -13.46 0.04
N GLY A 315 -2.50 -12.33 -0.10
CA GLY A 315 -3.37 -11.91 -1.19
C GLY A 315 -3.07 -10.46 -1.49
N THR A 316 -3.51 -9.94 -2.62
CA THR A 316 -3.31 -8.55 -3.03
C THR A 316 -4.52 -8.05 -3.82
N ASP A 317 -4.64 -6.76 -4.00
CA ASP A 317 -5.65 -6.13 -4.84
C ASP A 317 -5.70 -6.69 -6.27
N ALA A 318 -4.58 -7.22 -6.78
CA ALA A 318 -4.51 -7.86 -8.09
C ALA A 318 -5.49 -9.03 -8.23
N GLY A 319 -5.76 -9.77 -7.16
CA GLY A 319 -6.72 -10.87 -7.16
C GLY A 319 -8.14 -10.41 -7.52
N ARG A 320 -8.57 -9.25 -7.02
CA ARG A 320 -9.89 -8.69 -7.33
C ARG A 320 -9.91 -7.97 -8.66
N ILE A 321 -8.84 -7.26 -8.99
CA ILE A 321 -8.71 -6.59 -10.29
C ILE A 321 -8.76 -7.63 -11.43
N SER A 322 -8.05 -8.74 -11.29
CA SER A 322 -7.99 -9.80 -12.32
C SER A 322 -9.35 -10.41 -12.66
N LEU A 323 -10.28 -10.40 -11.71
CA LEU A 323 -11.64 -10.94 -11.88
C LEU A 323 -12.65 -9.88 -12.34
N SER A 324 -12.23 -8.65 -12.63
CA SER A 324 -13.14 -7.57 -13.05
C SER A 324 -13.55 -7.72 -14.51
N GLY A 325 -14.83 -7.44 -14.82
CA GLY A 325 -15.38 -7.51 -16.17
C GLY A 325 -15.25 -8.90 -16.79
N SER A 326 -14.60 -8.99 -17.96
CA SER A 326 -14.27 -10.25 -18.64
C SER A 326 -12.93 -10.84 -18.23
N GLY A 327 -12.31 -10.30 -17.19
CA GLY A 327 -10.97 -10.62 -16.74
C GLY A 327 -9.94 -9.56 -17.16
N VAL A 328 -9.04 -9.19 -16.24
CA VAL A 328 -7.97 -8.21 -16.46
C VAL A 328 -6.63 -8.89 -16.22
N PRO A 329 -5.78 -9.07 -17.24
CA PRO A 329 -4.42 -9.56 -17.05
C PRO A 329 -3.69 -8.73 -16.00
N SER A 330 -3.22 -9.36 -14.93
CA SER A 330 -2.66 -8.66 -13.77
C SER A 330 -1.34 -9.28 -13.33
N ALA A 331 -0.43 -8.44 -12.83
CA ALA A 331 0.80 -8.84 -12.18
C ALA A 331 1.07 -7.97 -10.96
N VAL A 332 1.88 -8.49 -10.02
CA VAL A 332 2.25 -7.80 -8.78
C VAL A 332 3.76 -7.63 -8.73
N ILE A 333 4.20 -6.43 -8.39
CA ILE A 333 5.60 -6.06 -8.15
C ILE A 333 5.69 -5.50 -6.74
N SER A 334 6.47 -6.14 -5.88
CA SER A 334 6.54 -5.78 -4.46
C SER A 334 7.93 -5.35 -4.03
N VAL A 335 7.99 -4.58 -2.95
CA VAL A 335 9.21 -4.27 -2.19
C VAL A 335 9.28 -5.20 -0.98
N ALA A 336 10.40 -5.89 -0.81
CA ALA A 336 10.61 -6.78 0.33
C ALA A 336 10.77 -5.98 1.63
N CYS A 337 9.93 -6.26 2.62
CA CYS A 337 9.93 -5.62 3.92
C CYS A 337 9.98 -6.68 5.04
N ARG A 338 10.87 -6.50 6.03
CA ARG A 338 10.81 -7.30 7.25
C ARG A 338 9.68 -6.81 8.15
N TYR A 339 9.02 -7.75 8.81
CA TYR A 339 8.03 -7.47 9.86
C TYR A 339 6.83 -6.64 9.40
N ILE A 340 6.30 -6.90 8.20
CA ILE A 340 5.00 -6.31 7.80
C ILE A 340 3.92 -6.71 8.80
N HIS A 341 2.87 -5.90 8.95
CA HIS A 341 1.80 -6.07 9.93
C HIS A 341 2.27 -6.08 11.40
N ALA A 342 3.47 -5.55 11.66
CA ALA A 342 4.02 -5.38 12.99
C ALA A 342 4.12 -3.88 13.36
N PRO A 343 4.39 -3.55 14.63
CA PRO A 343 4.54 -2.17 15.07
C PRO A 343 5.60 -1.39 14.27
N ALA A 344 6.65 -2.06 13.82
CA ALA A 344 7.69 -1.49 12.97
C ALA A 344 8.13 -2.48 11.91
N ALA A 345 8.34 -1.98 10.71
CA ALA A 345 8.87 -2.72 9.57
C ALA A 345 10.19 -2.11 9.09
N TYR A 346 10.96 -2.88 8.33
CA TYR A 346 12.20 -2.44 7.70
C TYR A 346 12.16 -2.68 6.20
N LEU A 347 12.75 -1.77 5.42
CA LEU A 347 13.05 -1.97 4.00
C LEU A 347 14.42 -1.39 3.64
N ASP A 348 14.96 -1.80 2.49
CA ASP A 348 16.15 -1.20 1.89
C ASP A 348 15.74 -0.13 0.87
N ALA A 349 16.24 1.10 1.03
CA ALA A 349 15.88 2.26 0.20
C ALA A 349 16.18 2.06 -1.29
N ARG A 350 17.08 1.15 -1.65
CA ARG A 350 17.40 0.84 -3.06
C ARG A 350 16.29 0.10 -3.77
N ASP A 351 15.48 -0.67 -3.05
CA ASP A 351 14.46 -1.52 -3.67
C ASP A 351 13.26 -0.72 -4.21
N PRO A 352 12.71 0.30 -3.51
CA PRO A 352 11.71 1.18 -4.11
C PRO A 352 12.21 1.93 -5.35
N GLU A 353 13.47 2.42 -5.36
CA GLU A 353 14.06 3.06 -6.55
C GLU A 353 14.11 2.10 -7.74
N ARG A 354 14.57 0.86 -7.52
CA ARG A 354 14.62 -0.19 -8.54
C ARG A 354 13.23 -0.60 -9.00
N THR A 355 12.24 -0.53 -8.12
CA THR A 355 10.83 -0.80 -8.46
C THR A 355 10.29 0.28 -9.40
N VAL A 356 10.54 1.55 -9.12
CA VAL A 356 10.20 2.66 -10.03
C VAL A 356 10.86 2.46 -11.40
N ASP A 357 12.16 2.14 -11.43
CA ASP A 357 12.90 1.88 -12.67
C ASP A 357 12.29 0.73 -13.47
N LEU A 358 12.02 -0.40 -12.82
CA LEU A 358 11.44 -1.57 -13.47
C LEU A 358 10.07 -1.28 -14.08
N VAL A 359 9.16 -0.70 -13.30
CA VAL A 359 7.79 -0.41 -13.73
C VAL A 359 7.79 0.61 -14.87
N TRP A 360 8.60 1.68 -14.78
CA TRP A 360 8.71 2.69 -15.84
C TRP A 360 9.13 2.10 -17.18
N HIS A 361 10.14 1.24 -17.15
CA HIS A 361 10.64 0.59 -18.36
C HIS A 361 9.68 -0.51 -18.86
N ALA A 362 8.96 -1.18 -17.98
CA ALA A 362 7.90 -2.12 -18.34
C ALA A 362 6.73 -1.40 -19.05
N LEU A 363 6.30 -0.22 -18.58
CA LEU A 363 5.31 0.60 -19.26
C LEU A 363 5.77 1.00 -20.67
N SER A 364 7.07 1.28 -20.84
CA SER A 364 7.64 1.58 -22.15
C SER A 364 7.65 0.37 -23.09
N ALA A 365 7.89 -0.82 -22.57
CA ALA A 365 7.83 -2.08 -23.33
C ALA A 365 6.39 -2.45 -23.69
N LEU A 366 5.43 -2.29 -22.75
CA LEU A 366 4.00 -2.49 -22.99
C LEU A 366 3.49 -1.64 -24.16
N GLY A 367 3.92 -0.38 -24.26
CA GLY A 367 3.54 0.51 -25.36
C GLY A 367 3.99 0.03 -26.75
N LYS A 368 4.95 -0.89 -26.83
CA LYS A 368 5.51 -1.42 -28.08
C LYS A 368 5.06 -2.84 -28.39
N GLU A 369 4.93 -3.68 -27.38
CA GLU A 369 4.84 -5.14 -27.54
C GLU A 369 3.47 -5.71 -27.15
N TRP A 370 2.67 -4.97 -26.38
CA TRP A 370 1.40 -5.50 -25.90
C TRP A 370 0.34 -5.54 -26.99
N SER A 371 -0.18 -6.74 -27.29
CA SER A 371 -1.39 -6.93 -28.06
C SER A 371 -2.46 -7.58 -27.17
N SER A 372 -3.67 -7.02 -27.17
CA SER A 372 -4.85 -7.69 -26.59
C SER A 372 -5.11 -8.99 -27.37
N ARG A 373 -5.46 -10.06 -26.67
CA ARG A 373 -5.96 -11.29 -27.30
C ARG A 373 -7.34 -11.07 -27.86
#